data_7f3411268d90251142a5bcccc10dfb73
#
_entry.id   7f3411268d90251142a5bcccc10dfb73
#
_cell.length_a   1.000
_cell.length_b   1.000
_cell.length_c   1.000
_cell.angle_alpha   90.00
_cell.angle_beta   90.00
_cell.angle_gamma   90.00
#
_symmetry.space_group_name_H-M   'P 1'
#
loop_
_entity.id
_entity.type
_entity.pdbx_description
1 polymer ?
#
loop_
_entity_poly.entity_id
_entity_poly.type
_entity_poly.pdbx_seq_one_letter_code
_entity_poly.pdbx_strand_id
1 'polypeptide(L)'
;GCNNPKVTVDNSHVRLAEELIRRNVLVLQTGCAAVACAKAGLLVPEAALEKAGPTLREVCEAVGIPPVLHMGSCVDNSRILLAATNILAEGGLGEDISDLPAAGAAPEWMSEKAVAIGHYFVASGLYVVLGHPLYVEGSDNVHDLLCGGLEKITGGRFEWEPDPVLAAEKILDHIERKRDALRINVKRERKL
;
A
#
# COMPACT_ATOMS: atom_id res chain seq x y z
N GLY A 1 -4.17 1.48 -8.66
CA GLY A 1 -4.00 0.42 -9.62
C GLY A 1 -5.09 0.37 -10.68
N CYS A 2 -4.91 -0.52 -11.67
CA CYS A 2 -5.96 -0.81 -12.64
C CYS A 2 -7.11 -1.57 -11.97
N ASN A 3 -8.27 -1.53 -12.59
CA ASN A 3 -9.44 -2.25 -12.11
C ASN A 3 -10.37 -2.59 -13.28
N ASN A 4 -11.02 -3.72 -13.24
CA ASN A 4 -12.10 -4.05 -14.16
C ASN A 4 -13.39 -3.39 -13.66
N PRO A 5 -13.94 -2.37 -14.33
CA PRO A 5 -15.12 -1.66 -13.84
C PRO A 5 -16.41 -2.48 -13.86
N LYS A 6 -16.39 -3.64 -14.53
CA LYS A 6 -17.53 -4.57 -14.56
C LYS A 6 -17.56 -5.52 -13.37
N VAL A 7 -16.43 -5.71 -12.70
CA VAL A 7 -16.34 -6.55 -11.49
C VAL A 7 -16.74 -5.69 -10.30
N THR A 8 -17.92 -5.92 -9.76
CA THR A 8 -18.43 -5.23 -8.57
C THR A 8 -18.46 -6.14 -7.35
N VAL A 9 -18.58 -7.44 -7.56
CA VAL A 9 -18.54 -8.47 -6.52
C VAL A 9 -17.16 -9.11 -6.53
N ASP A 10 -16.59 -9.36 -5.37
CA ASP A 10 -15.25 -9.94 -5.20
C ASP A 10 -14.11 -9.16 -5.91
N ASN A 11 -14.25 -7.85 -6.01
CA ASN A 11 -13.24 -7.00 -6.58
C ASN A 11 -11.97 -7.04 -5.72
N SER A 12 -10.85 -7.44 -6.32
CA SER A 12 -9.58 -7.64 -5.60
C SER A 12 -9.08 -6.40 -4.86
N HIS A 13 -9.27 -5.19 -5.42
CA HIS A 13 -8.89 -3.94 -4.74
C HIS A 13 -9.75 -3.67 -3.51
N VAL A 14 -11.06 -3.94 -3.60
CA VAL A 14 -11.99 -3.75 -2.50
C VAL A 14 -11.68 -4.75 -1.38
N ARG A 15 -11.54 -6.03 -1.73
CA ARG A 15 -11.19 -7.08 -0.76
C ARG A 15 -9.88 -6.81 -0.05
N LEU A 16 -8.83 -6.44 -0.82
CA LEU A 16 -7.55 -6.08 -0.23
C LEU A 16 -7.69 -4.88 0.73
N ALA A 17 -8.40 -3.83 0.31
CA ALA A 17 -8.61 -2.65 1.15
C ALA A 17 -9.37 -3.01 2.43
N GLU A 18 -10.44 -3.81 2.35
CA GLU A 18 -11.22 -4.25 3.53
C GLU A 18 -10.37 -5.07 4.51
N GLU A 19 -9.53 -5.99 4.01
CA GLU A 19 -8.62 -6.75 4.86
C GLU A 19 -7.61 -5.86 5.58
N LEU A 20 -7.05 -4.87 4.89
CA LEU A 20 -6.07 -3.95 5.46
C LEU A 20 -6.69 -3.01 6.50
N ILE A 21 -7.82 -2.35 6.18
CA ILE A 21 -8.47 -1.43 7.13
C ILE A 21 -8.98 -2.16 8.39
N ARG A 22 -9.49 -3.38 8.24
CA ARG A 22 -9.89 -4.22 9.37
C ARG A 22 -8.74 -4.51 10.33
N ARG A 23 -7.51 -4.52 9.83
CA ARG A 23 -6.27 -4.74 10.59
C ARG A 23 -5.50 -3.46 10.89
N ASN A 24 -6.19 -2.32 10.97
CA ASN A 24 -5.68 -1.01 11.36
C ASN A 24 -4.67 -0.39 10.37
N VAL A 25 -4.75 -0.71 9.09
CA VAL A 25 -3.91 -0.10 8.06
C VAL A 25 -4.71 0.95 7.29
N LEU A 26 -4.25 2.19 7.31
CA LEU A 26 -4.80 3.26 6.46
C LEU A 26 -4.43 3.00 5.01
N VAL A 27 -5.41 3.09 4.12
CA VAL A 27 -5.22 2.79 2.70
C VAL A 27 -5.28 4.07 1.87
N LEU A 28 -4.25 4.31 1.06
CA LEU A 28 -4.19 5.40 0.09
C LEU A 28 -4.39 4.82 -1.31
N GLN A 29 -5.38 5.28 -2.04
CA GLN A 29 -5.76 4.77 -3.35
C GLN A 29 -5.74 5.84 -4.44
N THR A 30 -5.39 5.44 -5.66
CA THR A 30 -5.47 6.27 -6.85
C THR A 30 -6.15 5.56 -8.01
N GLY A 31 -6.65 6.33 -8.96
CA GLY A 31 -7.16 5.84 -10.24
C GLY A 31 -8.37 4.90 -10.10
N CYS A 32 -8.37 3.86 -10.93
CA CYS A 32 -9.51 2.92 -10.99
C CYS A 32 -9.72 2.14 -9.69
N ALA A 33 -8.67 1.85 -8.94
CA ALA A 33 -8.77 1.20 -7.63
C ALA A 33 -9.53 2.07 -6.62
N ALA A 34 -9.26 3.38 -6.61
CA ALA A 34 -10.00 4.32 -5.77
C ALA A 34 -11.48 4.38 -6.14
N VAL A 35 -11.81 4.33 -7.44
CA VAL A 35 -13.21 4.28 -7.91
C VAL A 35 -13.90 2.99 -7.45
N ALA A 36 -13.20 1.85 -7.48
CA ALA A 36 -13.76 0.59 -6.97
C ALA A 36 -14.08 0.68 -5.47
N CYS A 37 -13.14 1.21 -4.68
CA CYS A 37 -13.34 1.43 -3.24
C CYS A 37 -14.46 2.45 -2.96
N ALA A 38 -14.59 3.50 -3.80
CA ALA A 38 -15.70 4.45 -3.69
C ALA A 38 -17.06 3.79 -3.90
N LYS A 39 -17.18 2.94 -4.94
CA LYS A 39 -18.42 2.18 -5.21
C LYS A 39 -18.77 1.21 -4.07
N ALA A 40 -17.77 0.70 -3.36
CA ALA A 40 -17.94 -0.16 -2.20
C ALA A 40 -18.23 0.60 -0.90
N GLY A 41 -18.32 1.95 -0.95
CA GLY A 41 -18.60 2.78 0.21
C GLY A 41 -17.42 2.94 1.18
N LEU A 42 -16.20 2.65 0.77
CA LEU A 42 -15.03 2.70 1.67
C LEU A 42 -14.43 4.12 1.83
N LEU A 43 -14.86 5.08 1.00
CA LEU A 43 -14.31 6.44 0.99
C LEU A 43 -15.17 7.45 1.77
N VAL A 44 -15.97 6.97 2.71
CA VAL A 44 -16.77 7.81 3.58
C VAL A 44 -16.39 7.55 5.05
N PRO A 45 -16.50 8.55 5.93
CA PRO A 45 -16.13 8.41 7.36
C PRO A 45 -16.86 7.27 8.06
N GLU A 46 -18.11 7.00 7.70
CA GLU A 46 -18.93 5.94 8.27
C GLU A 46 -18.33 4.54 8.06
N ALA A 47 -17.57 4.35 6.98
CA ALA A 47 -16.86 3.10 6.73
C ALA A 47 -15.81 2.79 7.81
N ALA A 48 -15.24 3.82 8.48
CA ALA A 48 -14.34 3.61 9.59
C ALA A 48 -15.06 2.99 10.79
N LEU A 49 -16.32 3.41 11.05
CA LEU A 49 -17.14 2.89 12.14
C LEU A 49 -17.51 1.42 11.94
N GLU A 50 -17.77 1.03 10.70
CA GLU A 50 -18.31 -0.29 10.37
C GLU A 50 -17.22 -1.33 10.08
N LYS A 51 -16.16 -0.93 9.36
CA LYS A 51 -15.22 -1.88 8.74
C LYS A 51 -13.78 -1.77 9.26
N ALA A 52 -13.37 -0.63 9.81
CA ALA A 52 -12.01 -0.44 10.28
C ALA A 52 -11.76 -1.13 11.63
N GLY A 53 -10.51 -1.56 11.82
CA GLY A 53 -10.05 -2.02 13.14
C GLY A 53 -10.08 -0.89 14.17
N PRO A 54 -10.02 -1.22 15.47
CA PRO A 54 -10.29 -0.25 16.53
C PRO A 54 -9.34 0.95 16.52
N THR A 55 -8.04 0.74 16.32
CA THR A 55 -7.06 1.82 16.32
C THR A 55 -7.21 2.74 15.10
N LEU A 56 -7.44 2.18 13.92
CA LEU A 56 -7.68 2.98 12.73
C LEU A 56 -8.98 3.78 12.84
N ARG A 57 -10.01 3.18 13.45
CA ARG A 57 -11.28 3.85 13.72
C ARG A 57 -11.08 5.09 14.59
N GLU A 58 -10.39 4.96 15.73
CA GLU A 58 -10.08 6.09 16.61
C GLU A 58 -9.36 7.23 15.88
N VAL A 59 -8.39 6.90 15.00
CA VAL A 59 -7.68 7.90 14.20
C VAL A 59 -8.61 8.57 13.19
N CYS A 60 -9.40 7.77 12.46
CA CYS A 60 -10.33 8.29 11.46
C CYS A 60 -11.39 9.22 12.10
N GLU A 61 -11.93 8.86 13.25
CA GLU A 61 -12.89 9.68 14.00
C GLU A 61 -12.24 10.99 14.51
N ALA A 62 -11.04 10.90 15.08
CA ALA A 62 -10.33 12.06 15.61
C ALA A 62 -9.95 13.08 14.54
N VAL A 63 -9.59 12.61 13.34
CA VAL A 63 -9.15 13.46 12.23
C VAL A 63 -10.30 13.82 11.28
N GLY A 64 -11.39 13.06 11.28
CA GLY A 64 -12.53 13.24 10.39
C GLY A 64 -12.26 12.74 8.96
N ILE A 65 -11.54 11.62 8.82
CA ILE A 65 -11.18 11.04 7.53
C ILE A 65 -11.75 9.63 7.37
N PRO A 66 -12.01 9.16 6.13
CA PRO A 66 -12.34 7.77 5.87
C PRO A 66 -11.11 6.85 6.01
N PRO A 67 -11.31 5.53 6.17
CA PRO A 67 -10.21 4.56 6.29
C PRO A 67 -9.49 4.29 4.96
N VAL A 68 -10.11 4.69 3.85
CA VAL A 68 -9.52 4.65 2.50
C VAL A 68 -9.56 6.06 1.91
N LEU A 69 -8.42 6.61 1.55
CA LEU A 69 -8.28 7.95 1.00
C LEU A 69 -8.07 7.91 -0.51
N HIS A 70 -8.83 8.71 -1.23
CA HIS A 70 -8.64 8.92 -2.67
C HIS A 70 -7.62 10.03 -2.93
N MET A 71 -6.45 9.67 -3.45
CA MET A 71 -5.32 10.59 -3.65
C MET A 71 -5.24 11.19 -5.05
N GLY A 72 -6.18 10.86 -5.94
CA GLY A 72 -6.25 11.38 -7.29
C GLY A 72 -6.26 10.30 -8.37
N SER A 73 -5.92 10.69 -9.60
CA SER A 73 -5.87 9.78 -10.75
C SER A 73 -4.60 8.92 -10.74
N CYS A 74 -4.45 8.03 -11.73
CA CYS A 74 -3.26 7.18 -11.86
C CYS A 74 -1.95 7.99 -11.99
N VAL A 75 -2.02 9.21 -12.54
CA VAL A 75 -0.84 10.10 -12.67
C VAL A 75 -0.50 10.81 -11.37
N ASP A 76 -1.38 10.79 -10.38
CA ASP A 76 -1.19 11.44 -9.08
C ASP A 76 -0.51 10.55 -8.02
N ASN A 77 0.07 9.42 -8.43
CA ASN A 77 0.76 8.53 -7.47
C ASN A 77 1.92 9.21 -6.74
N SER A 78 2.54 10.23 -7.33
CA SER A 78 3.53 11.07 -6.65
C SER A 78 2.99 11.73 -5.36
N ARG A 79 1.68 11.99 -5.29
CA ARG A 79 1.03 12.51 -4.08
C ARG A 79 1.06 11.49 -2.93
N ILE A 80 0.99 10.20 -3.24
CA ILE A 80 1.13 9.14 -2.23
C ILE A 80 2.54 9.14 -1.66
N LEU A 81 3.58 9.25 -2.50
CA LEU A 81 4.96 9.33 -2.03
C LEU A 81 5.23 10.61 -1.25
N LEU A 82 4.68 11.73 -1.67
CA LEU A 82 4.78 12.99 -0.92
C LEU A 82 4.12 12.87 0.45
N ALA A 83 2.93 12.28 0.53
CA ALA A 83 2.26 12.02 1.79
C ALA A 83 3.07 11.07 2.68
N ALA A 84 3.62 10.01 2.11
CA ALA A 84 4.48 9.06 2.81
C ALA A 84 5.75 9.74 3.37
N THR A 85 6.41 10.59 2.58
CA THR A 85 7.57 11.35 3.01
C THR A 85 7.23 12.32 4.14
N ASN A 86 6.09 12.99 4.08
CA ASN A 86 5.64 13.87 5.14
C ASN A 86 5.32 13.10 6.43
N ILE A 87 4.65 11.95 6.34
CA ILE A 87 4.38 11.08 7.49
C ILE A 87 5.69 10.61 8.14
N LEU A 88 6.67 10.25 7.32
CA LEU A 88 7.99 9.84 7.80
C LEU A 88 8.66 10.98 8.58
N ALA A 89 8.72 12.18 8.00
CA ALA A 89 9.38 13.34 8.57
C ALA A 89 8.68 13.83 9.85
N GLU A 90 7.38 14.04 9.80
CA GLU A 90 6.58 14.55 10.93
C GLU A 90 6.42 13.50 12.04
N GLY A 91 6.39 12.22 11.68
CA GLY A 91 6.30 11.11 12.62
C GLY A 91 7.63 10.73 13.28
N GLY A 92 8.77 11.24 12.78
CA GLY A 92 10.10 10.85 13.25
C GLY A 92 10.35 9.34 13.07
N LEU A 93 9.85 8.77 11.97
CA LEU A 93 9.87 7.32 11.73
C LEU A 93 11.15 6.83 11.03
N GLY A 94 12.01 7.72 10.60
CA GLY A 94 13.26 7.39 9.91
C GLY A 94 13.73 8.51 8.99
N GLU A 95 14.76 8.25 8.20
CA GLU A 95 15.37 9.22 7.27
C GLU A 95 15.01 8.90 5.80
N ASP A 96 14.74 7.64 5.50
CA ASP A 96 14.47 7.14 4.17
C ASP A 96 13.05 6.57 4.05
N ILE A 97 12.42 6.74 2.89
CA ILE A 97 11.07 6.23 2.64
C ILE A 97 10.98 4.71 2.81
N SER A 98 12.09 4.01 2.62
CA SER A 98 12.18 2.57 2.90
C SER A 98 12.03 2.21 4.38
N ASP A 99 12.19 3.18 5.29
CA ASP A 99 11.97 2.97 6.74
C ASP A 99 10.48 2.94 7.09
N LEU A 100 9.64 3.57 6.25
CA LEU A 100 8.21 3.66 6.54
C LEU A 100 7.55 2.28 6.62
N PRO A 101 6.74 1.98 7.65
CA PRO A 101 5.97 0.75 7.73
C PRO A 101 4.77 0.78 6.78
N ALA A 102 5.06 0.75 5.48
CA ALA A 102 4.10 0.84 4.40
C ALA A 102 4.47 -0.12 3.26
N ALA A 103 3.48 -0.43 2.44
CA ALA A 103 3.65 -1.21 1.23
C ALA A 103 2.75 -0.69 0.11
N GLY A 104 3.19 -0.85 -1.12
CA GLY A 104 2.36 -0.66 -2.30
C GLY A 104 1.68 -1.96 -2.71
N ALA A 105 0.55 -1.85 -3.39
CA ALA A 105 -0.10 -3.00 -3.99
C ALA A 105 -0.82 -2.65 -5.30
N ALA A 106 -0.80 -3.59 -6.24
CA ALA A 106 -1.64 -3.57 -7.42
C ALA A 106 -2.18 -5.00 -7.64
N PRO A 107 -3.25 -5.40 -6.92
CA PRO A 107 -3.82 -6.74 -7.04
C PRO A 107 -4.32 -7.05 -8.44
N GLU A 108 -4.69 -6.02 -9.19
CA GLU A 108 -4.99 -6.11 -10.63
C GLU A 108 -4.18 -5.07 -11.38
N TRP A 109 -3.61 -5.45 -12.52
CA TRP A 109 -3.02 -4.50 -13.45
C TRP A 109 -3.38 -4.89 -14.89
N MET A 110 -3.91 -3.93 -15.63
CA MET A 110 -4.44 -4.11 -16.98
C MET A 110 -3.69 -3.25 -18.02
N SER A 111 -2.62 -2.59 -17.60
CA SER A 111 -1.81 -1.73 -18.48
C SER A 111 -0.40 -1.54 -17.93
N GLU A 112 0.52 -1.18 -18.80
CA GLU A 112 1.91 -0.85 -18.46
C GLU A 112 2.02 0.25 -17.39
N LYS A 113 1.02 1.10 -17.27
CA LYS A 113 0.98 2.15 -16.23
C LYS A 113 1.05 1.58 -14.82
N ALA A 114 0.30 0.52 -14.54
CA ALA A 114 0.31 -0.08 -13.22
C ALA A 114 1.68 -0.71 -12.89
N VAL A 115 2.30 -1.32 -13.89
CA VAL A 115 3.65 -1.87 -13.79
C VAL A 115 4.68 -0.76 -13.58
N ALA A 116 4.62 0.31 -14.38
CA ALA A 116 5.52 1.46 -14.25
C ALA A 116 5.39 2.14 -12.87
N ILE A 117 4.16 2.29 -12.36
CA ILE A 117 3.92 2.82 -11.02
C ILE A 117 4.51 1.89 -9.95
N GLY A 118 4.33 0.58 -10.09
CA GLY A 118 4.96 -0.41 -9.21
C GLY A 118 6.47 -0.27 -9.17
N HIS A 119 7.12 -0.14 -10.33
CA HIS A 119 8.57 0.10 -10.43
C HIS A 119 8.99 1.42 -9.77
N TYR A 120 8.21 2.48 -9.95
CA TYR A 120 8.47 3.76 -9.31
C TYR A 120 8.47 3.64 -7.78
N PHE A 121 7.51 2.91 -7.21
CA PHE A 121 7.46 2.66 -5.76
C PHE A 121 8.63 1.79 -5.29
N VAL A 122 8.96 0.73 -6.02
CA VAL A 122 10.12 -0.13 -5.69
C VAL A 122 11.43 0.63 -5.81
N ALA A 123 11.58 1.45 -6.86
CA ALA A 123 12.76 2.31 -7.02
C ALA A 123 12.89 3.37 -5.91
N SER A 124 11.76 3.74 -5.29
CA SER A 124 11.73 4.63 -4.11
C SER A 124 11.96 3.89 -2.79
N GLY A 125 12.23 2.61 -2.79
CA GLY A 125 12.53 1.83 -1.59
C GLY A 125 11.35 1.10 -0.95
N LEU A 126 10.17 1.09 -1.57
CA LEU A 126 8.98 0.46 -1.02
C LEU A 126 8.82 -1.00 -1.47
N TYR A 127 8.27 -1.81 -0.58
CA TYR A 127 7.78 -3.14 -0.89
C TYR A 127 6.47 -3.06 -1.67
N VAL A 128 6.33 -3.81 -2.76
CA VAL A 128 5.14 -3.79 -3.63
C VAL A 128 4.66 -5.21 -3.93
N VAL A 129 3.38 -5.47 -3.66
CA VAL A 129 2.71 -6.73 -4.00
C VAL A 129 1.87 -6.55 -5.25
N LEU A 130 2.12 -7.38 -6.26
CA LEU A 130 1.38 -7.41 -7.52
C LEU A 130 0.54 -8.68 -7.61
N GLY A 131 -0.65 -8.58 -8.18
CA GLY A 131 -1.54 -9.73 -8.40
C GLY A 131 -1.07 -10.69 -9.49
N HIS A 132 -0.13 -10.25 -10.34
CA HIS A 132 0.46 -11.06 -11.41
C HIS A 132 1.95 -10.84 -11.48
N PRO A 133 2.73 -11.87 -11.83
CA PRO A 133 4.17 -11.73 -12.03
C PRO A 133 4.49 -10.78 -13.20
N LEU A 134 5.62 -10.10 -13.08
CA LEU A 134 6.18 -9.32 -14.17
C LEU A 134 6.88 -10.27 -15.15
N TYR A 135 6.39 -10.30 -16.37
CA TYR A 135 7.06 -11.01 -17.44
C TYR A 135 7.95 -10.03 -18.21
N VAL A 136 9.24 -10.25 -18.15
CA VAL A 136 10.22 -9.54 -18.97
C VAL A 136 10.87 -10.56 -19.88
N GLU A 137 10.39 -10.63 -21.12
CA GLU A 137 10.97 -11.46 -22.16
C GLU A 137 12.12 -10.74 -22.85
N GLY A 138 13.15 -11.47 -23.24
CA GLY A 138 14.24 -10.98 -24.08
C GLY A 138 15.48 -10.44 -23.36
N SER A 139 15.51 -10.38 -22.03
CA SER A 139 16.71 -10.03 -21.28
C SER A 139 16.70 -10.57 -19.85
N ASP A 140 17.48 -11.61 -19.60
CA ASP A 140 17.65 -12.19 -18.27
C ASP A 140 18.20 -11.16 -17.27
N ASN A 141 19.14 -10.32 -17.71
CA ASN A 141 19.73 -9.27 -16.86
C ASN A 141 18.70 -8.24 -16.39
N VAL A 142 17.76 -7.85 -17.25
CA VAL A 142 16.69 -6.91 -16.87
C VAL A 142 15.69 -7.60 -15.96
N HIS A 143 15.35 -8.84 -16.25
CA HIS A 143 14.48 -9.64 -15.37
C HIS A 143 15.06 -9.75 -13.96
N ASP A 144 16.33 -10.15 -13.83
CA ASP A 144 17.00 -10.31 -12.55
C ASP A 144 17.12 -8.98 -11.78
N LEU A 145 17.37 -7.89 -12.49
CA LEU A 145 17.39 -6.56 -11.89
C LEU A 145 16.02 -6.19 -11.30
N LEU A 146 14.95 -6.37 -12.07
CA LEU A 146 13.61 -5.97 -11.67
C LEU A 146 13.03 -6.89 -10.58
N CYS A 147 13.35 -8.19 -10.63
CA CYS A 147 12.79 -9.17 -9.70
C CYS A 147 13.59 -9.37 -8.40
N GLY A 148 14.79 -8.84 -8.30
CA GLY A 148 15.60 -9.01 -7.08
C GLY A 148 16.75 -8.03 -6.94
N GLY A 149 17.30 -7.53 -8.04
CA GLY A 149 18.45 -6.62 -8.01
C GLY A 149 18.14 -5.26 -7.39
N LEU A 150 16.94 -4.74 -7.61
CA LEU A 150 16.51 -3.45 -7.06
C LEU A 150 16.49 -3.43 -5.53
N GLU A 151 16.15 -4.53 -4.87
CA GLU A 151 16.16 -4.60 -3.41
C GLU A 151 17.53 -4.28 -2.80
N LYS A 152 18.61 -4.71 -3.45
CA LYS A 152 19.98 -4.42 -3.00
C LYS A 152 20.39 -2.96 -3.18
N ILE A 153 19.74 -2.26 -4.10
CA ILE A 153 20.07 -0.88 -4.47
C ILE A 153 19.19 0.11 -3.70
N THR A 154 17.89 -0.16 -3.64
CA THR A 154 16.87 0.78 -3.13
C THR A 154 16.21 0.33 -1.84
N GLY A 155 16.37 -0.92 -1.44
CA GLY A 155 15.62 -1.52 -0.34
C GLY A 155 14.18 -1.94 -0.71
N GLY A 156 13.69 -1.54 -1.88
CA GLY A 156 12.37 -1.91 -2.38
C GLY A 156 12.40 -3.20 -3.18
N ARG A 157 11.30 -3.94 -3.15
CA ARG A 157 11.18 -5.20 -3.88
C ARG A 157 9.76 -5.48 -4.34
N PHE A 158 9.63 -6.32 -5.36
CA PHE A 158 8.37 -6.91 -5.77
C PHE A 158 8.12 -8.26 -5.10
N GLU A 159 6.85 -8.54 -4.90
CA GLU A 159 6.35 -9.88 -4.60
C GLU A 159 5.02 -10.10 -5.34
N TRP A 160 4.65 -11.36 -5.59
CA TRP A 160 3.45 -11.69 -6.34
C TRP A 160 2.48 -12.45 -5.45
N GLU A 161 1.22 -12.03 -5.50
CA GLU A 161 0.13 -12.73 -4.84
C GLU A 161 -1.21 -12.38 -5.50
N PRO A 162 -1.83 -13.32 -6.22
CA PRO A 162 -3.10 -13.10 -6.88
C PRO A 162 -4.29 -13.06 -5.94
N ASP A 163 -4.21 -13.74 -4.79
CA ASP A 163 -5.28 -13.70 -3.78
C ASP A 163 -5.16 -12.44 -2.93
N PRO A 164 -6.19 -11.56 -2.92
CA PRO A 164 -6.13 -10.30 -2.19
C PRO A 164 -6.02 -10.48 -0.66
N VAL A 165 -6.50 -11.59 -0.11
CA VAL A 165 -6.39 -11.89 1.33
C VAL A 165 -4.96 -12.28 1.67
N LEU A 166 -4.34 -13.16 0.87
CA LEU A 166 -2.95 -13.54 1.04
C LEU A 166 -2.00 -12.35 0.74
N ALA A 167 -2.36 -11.49 -0.21
CA ALA A 167 -1.64 -10.23 -0.45
C ALA A 167 -1.67 -9.32 0.78
N ALA A 168 -2.82 -9.22 1.46
CA ALA A 168 -2.92 -8.48 2.72
C ALA A 168 -2.00 -9.07 3.80
N GLU A 169 -1.93 -10.40 3.95
CA GLU A 169 -1.01 -11.05 4.90
C GLU A 169 0.45 -10.66 4.64
N LYS A 170 0.90 -10.75 3.38
CA LYS A 170 2.26 -10.37 2.99
C LYS A 170 2.58 -8.89 3.31
N ILE A 171 1.61 -8.01 3.06
CA ILE A 171 1.72 -6.58 3.38
C ILE A 171 1.83 -6.37 4.90
N LEU A 172 0.99 -7.03 5.67
CA LEU A 172 0.98 -6.93 7.13
C LEU A 172 2.28 -7.44 7.75
N ASP A 173 2.77 -8.58 7.28
CA ASP A 173 4.06 -9.13 7.71
C ASP A 173 5.21 -8.16 7.42
N HIS A 174 5.17 -7.47 6.27
CA HIS A 174 6.15 -6.45 5.94
C HIS A 174 6.05 -5.24 6.88
N ILE A 175 4.83 -4.74 7.10
CA ILE A 175 4.57 -3.61 7.99
C ILE A 175 5.07 -3.93 9.41
N GLU A 176 4.75 -5.10 9.95
CA GLU A 176 5.19 -5.49 11.29
C GLU A 176 6.71 -5.59 11.40
N ARG A 177 7.40 -6.19 10.42
CA ARG A 177 8.87 -6.20 10.39
C ARG A 177 9.47 -4.79 10.43
N LYS A 178 8.88 -3.83 9.69
CA LYS A 178 9.32 -2.43 9.71
C LYS A 178 9.05 -1.76 11.06
N ARG A 179 7.88 -2.01 11.66
CA ARG A 179 7.53 -1.50 12.99
C ARG A 179 8.47 -2.00 14.07
N ASP A 180 8.85 -3.27 14.01
CA ASP A 180 9.82 -3.87 14.94
C ASP A 180 11.21 -3.27 14.77
N ALA A 181 11.67 -3.07 13.53
CA ALA A 181 12.94 -2.43 13.23
C ALA A 181 13.00 -0.99 13.77
N LEU A 182 11.91 -0.25 13.65
CA LEU A 182 11.76 1.11 14.19
C LEU A 182 11.49 1.15 15.70
N ARG A 183 11.30 -0.03 16.34
CA ARG A 183 10.91 -0.17 17.75
C ARG A 183 9.62 0.58 18.13
N ILE A 184 8.69 0.74 17.19
CA ILE A 184 7.41 1.43 17.43
C ILE A 184 6.54 0.62 18.39
N ASN A 185 6.66 -0.71 18.38
CA ASN A 185 5.91 -1.62 19.25
C ASN A 185 6.43 -1.69 20.70
N VAL A 186 7.56 -1.06 21.00
CA VAL A 186 8.14 -1.03 22.34
C VAL A 186 7.55 0.15 23.12
N LYS A 187 6.85 -0.11 24.22
CA LYS A 187 6.41 0.96 25.16
C LYS A 187 7.66 1.72 25.64
N ARG A 188 7.82 2.95 25.17
CA ARG A 188 8.86 3.84 25.70
C ARG A 188 8.36 4.35 27.06
N GLU A 189 9.05 4.01 28.15
CA GLU A 189 8.87 4.71 29.42
C GLU A 189 9.20 6.19 29.20
N ARG A 190 8.19 7.04 29.38
CA ARG A 190 8.47 8.48 29.43
C ARG A 190 9.32 8.72 30.67
N LYS A 191 10.58 9.04 30.48
CA LYS A 191 11.38 9.68 31.53
C LYS A 191 10.77 11.08 31.71
N LEU A 192 10.05 11.27 32.80
CA LEU A 192 9.63 12.57 33.29
C LEU A 192 10.85 13.35 33.77
#